data_6b3c200bde99be62a837c47c981d6d6b
#
_entry.id   6b3c200bde99be62a837c47c981d6d6b
#
_cell.length_a   1.000
_cell.length_b   1.000
_cell.length_c   1.000
_cell.angle_alpha   90.00
_cell.angle_beta   90.00
_cell.angle_gamma   90.00
#
_symmetry.space_group_name_H-M   'P 1'
#
loop_
_entity.id
_entity.type
_entity.pdbx_description
1 polymer ?
#
loop_
_entity_poly.entity_id
_entity_poly.type
_entity_poly.pdbx_seq_one_letter_code
_entity_poly.pdbx_strand_id
1 'polypeptide(L)'
;MMQRILKHGRLASAIVAGGLVAGLATVGRLKASDHQDTPEVELSPRYDVNDVYVFPAATPGRTVLVLGTSSPLTPAKTPSFTFGTKDQELYQIKVDNTGDAVEDLVFQITFTGAAGHQRVTLHGPVKPNTTGPTNTLVGGKKTVSGPVNTVLGSSDGVQLFAGPRDDPFFIDLEQFFRIVPDRKPVTGPLSQLPSTPTATSFRAAGQALDYVRGFNDMAIVIELPTSLLVANPQHPGRFGVWGTTSRARGI
;
A
#
# COMPACT_ATOMS: atom_id res chain seq x y z
N MET A 1 56.07 11.98 -44.26
CA MET A 1 55.07 12.80 -43.58
C MET A 1 53.75 11.97 -43.40
N MET A 2 53.78 10.93 -42.61
CA MET A 2 52.60 10.08 -42.40
C MET A 2 52.85 9.13 -41.20
N GLN A 3 52.67 9.61 -39.99
CA GLN A 3 52.62 8.79 -38.78
C GLN A 3 52.21 9.69 -37.59
N ARG A 4 50.92 10.01 -37.47
CA ARG A 4 50.34 10.58 -36.24
C ARG A 4 48.81 10.57 -36.27
N ILE A 5 48.18 9.45 -36.53
CA ILE A 5 46.74 9.27 -36.24
C ILE A 5 46.53 7.80 -35.89
N LEU A 6 46.84 7.37 -34.67
CA LEU A 6 46.41 6.09 -34.11
C LEU A 6 46.78 6.01 -32.63
N LYS A 7 46.28 6.94 -31.80
CA LYS A 7 46.40 6.81 -30.32
C LYS A 7 45.18 7.26 -29.52
N HIS A 8 44.09 7.62 -30.16
CA HIS A 8 42.90 8.10 -29.42
C HIS A 8 41.70 7.16 -29.43
N GLY A 9 41.78 6.00 -30.11
CA GLY A 9 40.65 5.07 -30.23
C GLY A 9 40.51 4.05 -29.10
N ARG A 10 41.49 3.89 -28.23
CA ARG A 10 41.46 2.85 -27.18
C ARG A 10 41.03 3.32 -25.79
N LEU A 11 41.03 4.61 -25.53
CA LEU A 11 40.56 5.16 -24.24
C LEU A 11 39.04 5.39 -24.19
N ALA A 12 38.39 5.64 -25.33
CA ALA A 12 36.96 5.86 -25.38
C ALA A 12 36.16 4.57 -25.16
N SER A 13 36.68 3.41 -25.60
CA SER A 13 35.99 2.12 -25.41
C SER A 13 36.05 1.58 -23.98
N ALA A 14 37.07 1.93 -23.20
CA ALA A 14 37.20 1.49 -21.80
C ALA A 14 36.28 2.25 -20.86
N ILE A 15 35.95 3.50 -21.16
CA ILE A 15 35.08 4.34 -20.35
C ILE A 15 33.60 3.94 -20.51
N VAL A 16 33.21 3.54 -21.74
CA VAL A 16 31.83 3.08 -22.01
C VAL A 16 31.56 1.71 -21.38
N ALA A 17 32.53 0.79 -21.39
CA ALA A 17 32.40 -0.51 -20.74
C ALA A 17 32.39 -0.41 -19.19
N GLY A 18 33.19 0.50 -18.63
CA GLY A 18 33.22 0.75 -17.18
C GLY A 18 31.91 1.39 -16.66
N GLY A 19 31.32 2.29 -17.45
CA GLY A 19 30.04 2.94 -17.12
C GLY A 19 28.83 1.97 -17.14
N LEU A 20 28.83 1.02 -18.07
CA LEU A 20 27.77 0.00 -18.16
C LEU A 20 27.83 -1.04 -17.04
N VAL A 21 29.04 -1.42 -16.61
CA VAL A 21 29.22 -2.38 -15.50
C VAL A 21 28.92 -1.73 -14.16
N ALA A 22 29.25 -0.44 -13.97
CA ALA A 22 28.90 0.29 -12.76
C ALA A 22 27.37 0.57 -12.65
N GLY A 23 26.68 0.77 -13.78
CA GLY A 23 25.23 0.94 -13.83
C GLY A 23 24.44 -0.34 -13.55
N LEU A 24 25.01 -1.51 -13.83
CA LEU A 24 24.38 -2.81 -13.53
C LEU A 24 24.62 -3.29 -12.09
N ALA A 25 25.62 -2.75 -11.39
CA ALA A 25 25.93 -3.13 -10.01
C ALA A 25 25.09 -2.39 -8.95
N THR A 26 24.31 -1.37 -9.35
CA THR A 26 23.47 -0.58 -8.46
C THR A 26 21.97 -0.88 -8.59
N VAL A 27 21.57 -1.89 -9.35
CA VAL A 27 20.24 -2.48 -9.19
C VAL A 27 20.29 -3.29 -7.90
N GLY A 28 20.19 -2.58 -6.77
CA GLY A 28 19.94 -3.20 -5.49
C GLY A 28 18.78 -4.17 -5.69
N ARG A 29 18.91 -5.39 -5.22
CA ARG A 29 17.83 -6.36 -5.20
C ARG A 29 16.69 -5.72 -4.43
N LEU A 30 15.72 -5.16 -5.15
CA LEU A 30 14.46 -4.71 -4.58
C LEU A 30 13.79 -5.99 -4.07
N LYS A 31 13.91 -6.22 -2.79
CA LYS A 31 13.08 -7.21 -2.11
C LYS A 31 11.71 -6.54 -2.00
N ALA A 32 10.74 -7.02 -2.71
CA ALA A 32 9.35 -6.63 -2.56
C ALA A 32 8.65 -7.76 -1.79
N SER A 33 8.21 -7.43 -0.59
CA SER A 33 7.21 -8.14 0.18
C SER A 33 6.11 -7.12 0.44
N ASP A 34 4.89 -7.52 0.55
CA ASP A 34 3.77 -6.61 0.83
C ASP A 34 3.54 -6.38 2.33
N HIS A 35 4.31 -7.06 3.18
CA HIS A 35 4.22 -6.93 4.64
C HIS A 35 5.60 -6.69 5.24
N GLN A 36 5.75 -5.59 5.99
CA GLN A 36 6.91 -5.30 6.84
C GLN A 36 8.27 -5.46 6.13
N ASP A 37 8.38 -4.94 4.91
CA ASP A 37 9.54 -5.15 4.06
C ASP A 37 10.63 -4.08 4.17
N THR A 38 10.43 -3.05 4.98
CA THR A 38 11.44 -2.04 5.29
C THR A 38 11.68 -1.94 6.80
N PRO A 39 12.89 -1.56 7.24
CA PRO A 39 13.16 -1.37 8.67
C PRO A 39 12.23 -0.34 9.33
N GLU A 40 11.78 0.66 8.58
CA GLU A 40 10.86 1.68 9.07
C GLU A 40 9.47 1.11 9.36
N VAL A 41 8.98 0.24 8.49
CA VAL A 41 7.70 -0.45 8.64
C VAL A 41 7.78 -1.49 9.77
N GLU A 42 8.89 -2.24 9.88
CA GLU A 42 9.11 -3.17 10.99
C GLU A 42 9.08 -2.48 12.35
N LEU A 43 9.66 -1.27 12.44
CA LEU A 43 9.67 -0.48 13.67
C LEU A 43 8.33 0.21 13.95
N SER A 44 7.55 0.47 12.92
CA SER A 44 6.25 1.13 13.03
C SER A 44 5.23 0.54 12.04
N PRO A 45 4.62 -0.61 12.37
CA PRO A 45 3.68 -1.31 11.48
C PRO A 45 2.48 -0.48 11.01
N ARG A 46 2.23 0.67 11.63
CA ARG A 46 1.18 1.60 11.20
C ARG A 46 1.41 2.19 9.82
N TYR A 47 2.69 2.27 9.37
CA TYR A 47 3.05 2.72 8.03
C TYR A 47 2.92 1.64 6.97
N ASP A 48 2.70 0.39 7.41
CA ASP A 48 2.57 -0.73 6.51
C ASP A 48 1.24 -0.66 5.76
N VAL A 49 1.30 -0.59 4.44
CA VAL A 49 0.16 -0.75 3.54
C VAL A 49 0.16 -2.20 3.11
N ASN A 50 -0.71 -3.00 3.70
CA ASN A 50 -0.77 -4.42 3.41
C ASN A 50 -1.46 -4.68 2.07
N ASP A 51 -2.67 -4.13 1.93
CA ASP A 51 -3.52 -4.41 0.79
C ASP A 51 -4.35 -3.19 0.37
N VAL A 52 -4.67 -3.14 -0.92
CA VAL A 52 -5.66 -2.22 -1.49
C VAL A 52 -6.67 -3.02 -2.30
N TYR A 53 -7.94 -2.93 -1.90
CA TYR A 53 -9.02 -3.57 -2.64
C TYR A 53 -9.98 -2.56 -3.23
N VAL A 54 -10.47 -2.87 -4.43
CA VAL A 54 -11.49 -2.09 -5.14
C VAL A 54 -12.49 -3.03 -5.75
N PHE A 55 -13.75 -2.91 -5.36
CA PHE A 55 -14.80 -3.79 -5.89
C PHE A 55 -16.17 -3.11 -5.85
N PRO A 56 -17.15 -3.59 -6.65
CA PRO A 56 -18.53 -3.11 -6.60
C PRO A 56 -19.16 -3.40 -5.24
N ALA A 57 -19.86 -2.43 -4.68
CA ALA A 57 -20.67 -2.65 -3.48
C ALA A 57 -21.89 -3.54 -3.78
N ALA A 58 -22.51 -4.08 -2.73
CA ALA A 58 -23.76 -4.82 -2.84
C ALA A 58 -24.90 -3.96 -3.44
N THR A 59 -24.91 -2.67 -3.14
CA THR A 59 -25.83 -1.71 -3.76
C THR A 59 -25.30 -1.31 -5.13
N PRO A 60 -26.07 -1.50 -6.23
CA PRO A 60 -25.64 -1.12 -7.56
C PRO A 60 -25.26 0.35 -7.68
N GLY A 61 -24.27 0.65 -8.53
CA GLY A 61 -23.78 2.02 -8.75
C GLY A 61 -22.88 2.56 -7.64
N ARG A 62 -22.43 1.72 -6.72
CA ARG A 62 -21.50 2.07 -5.65
C ARG A 62 -20.23 1.23 -5.73
N THR A 63 -19.14 1.80 -5.28
CA THR A 63 -17.81 1.17 -5.23
C THR A 63 -17.29 1.18 -3.80
N VAL A 64 -16.63 0.09 -3.41
CA VAL A 64 -15.90 -0.03 -2.16
C VAL A 64 -14.42 0.09 -2.44
N LEU A 65 -13.74 0.94 -1.66
CA LEU A 65 -12.30 1.09 -1.60
C LEU A 65 -11.85 0.64 -0.21
N VAL A 66 -10.82 -0.20 -0.15
CA VAL A 66 -10.25 -0.66 1.11
C VAL A 66 -8.75 -0.40 1.12
N LEU A 67 -8.26 0.12 2.22
CA LEU A 67 -6.84 0.20 2.55
C LEU A 67 -6.62 -0.58 3.84
N GLY A 68 -5.95 -1.72 3.74
CA GLY A 68 -5.49 -2.53 4.87
C GLY A 68 -4.12 -2.05 5.34
N THR A 69 -3.94 -1.98 6.64
CA THR A 69 -2.66 -1.59 7.26
C THR A 69 -2.37 -2.43 8.49
N SER A 70 -1.09 -2.53 8.85
CA SER A 70 -0.69 -3.09 10.15
C SER A 70 -0.94 -4.59 10.32
N SER A 71 -1.08 -5.34 9.25
CA SER A 71 -1.18 -6.82 9.32
C SER A 71 0.23 -7.47 9.46
N PRO A 72 0.33 -8.66 10.07
CA PRO A 72 -0.73 -9.39 10.77
C PRO A 72 -0.85 -8.98 12.24
N LEU A 73 -2.05 -8.68 12.68
CA LEU A 73 -2.34 -8.43 14.10
C LEU A 73 -2.97 -9.67 14.75
N THR A 74 -2.35 -10.17 15.82
CA THR A 74 -2.99 -11.24 16.60
C THR A 74 -4.23 -10.71 17.31
N PRO A 75 -5.25 -11.55 17.55
CA PRO A 75 -6.44 -11.17 18.33
C PRO A 75 -6.10 -10.54 19.70
N ALA A 76 -5.04 -11.01 20.34
CA ALA A 76 -4.59 -10.47 21.63
C ALA A 76 -4.01 -9.04 21.53
N LYS A 77 -3.38 -8.68 20.42
CA LYS A 77 -2.80 -7.34 20.20
C LYS A 77 -3.81 -6.35 19.63
N THR A 78 -4.82 -6.82 18.92
CA THR A 78 -5.80 -5.98 18.21
C THR A 78 -6.46 -4.93 19.10
N PRO A 79 -6.94 -5.21 20.33
CA PRO A 79 -7.61 -4.21 21.16
C PRO A 79 -6.74 -3.03 21.58
N SER A 80 -5.42 -3.21 21.63
CA SER A 80 -4.45 -2.18 22.01
C SER A 80 -3.86 -1.44 20.82
N PHE A 81 -4.09 -1.91 19.60
CA PHE A 81 -3.53 -1.29 18.40
C PHE A 81 -4.32 -0.03 18.01
N THR A 82 -3.61 0.92 17.40
CA THR A 82 -4.20 2.21 16.99
C THR A 82 -3.66 2.62 15.63
N PHE A 83 -4.45 3.32 14.85
CA PHE A 83 -3.92 4.09 13.73
C PHE A 83 -2.96 5.20 14.23
N GLY A 84 -2.02 5.61 13.40
CA GLY A 84 -1.18 6.75 13.67
C GLY A 84 -2.00 8.05 13.74
N THR A 85 -1.66 8.95 14.66
CA THR A 85 -2.38 10.22 14.78
C THR A 85 -2.02 11.18 13.63
N LYS A 86 -2.88 12.17 13.37
CA LYS A 86 -2.71 13.18 12.30
C LYS A 86 -1.38 13.95 12.37
N ASP A 87 -0.74 14.00 13.52
CA ASP A 87 0.54 14.67 13.72
C ASP A 87 1.71 13.74 13.39
N GLN A 88 1.44 12.46 13.21
CA GLN A 88 2.42 11.41 12.90
C GLN A 88 2.24 10.88 11.48
N GLU A 89 1.00 10.65 11.06
CA GLU A 89 0.70 9.82 9.90
C GLU A 89 -0.52 10.31 9.12
N LEU A 90 -0.41 10.23 7.80
CA LEU A 90 -1.49 10.45 6.83
C LEU A 90 -1.69 9.18 6.01
N TYR A 91 -2.90 8.65 6.05
CA TYR A 91 -3.33 7.56 5.18
C TYR A 91 -4.03 8.13 3.96
N GLN A 92 -3.77 7.57 2.78
CA GLN A 92 -4.40 8.03 1.57
C GLN A 92 -4.79 6.88 0.65
N ILE A 93 -5.96 7.02 0.04
CA ILE A 93 -6.32 6.30 -1.18
C ILE A 93 -6.29 7.31 -2.31
N LYS A 94 -5.54 7.01 -3.35
CA LYS A 94 -5.33 7.85 -4.53
C LYS A 94 -6.00 7.21 -5.73
N VAL A 95 -6.61 8.03 -6.58
CA VAL A 95 -7.36 7.58 -7.76
C VAL A 95 -6.89 8.34 -8.98
N ASP A 96 -6.46 7.59 -9.99
CA ASP A 96 -6.27 8.07 -11.36
C ASP A 96 -7.51 7.72 -12.18
N ASN A 97 -8.25 8.71 -12.63
CA ASN A 97 -9.43 8.53 -13.45
C ASN A 97 -9.28 9.11 -14.86
N THR A 98 -8.09 9.56 -15.22
CA THR A 98 -7.70 10.01 -16.56
C THR A 98 -6.85 8.98 -17.30
N GLY A 99 -6.18 8.07 -16.59
CA GLY A 99 -5.37 6.98 -17.15
C GLY A 99 -3.93 7.37 -17.45
N ASP A 100 -3.40 8.42 -16.79
CA ASP A 100 -2.03 8.89 -16.96
C ASP A 100 -1.07 8.46 -15.84
N ALA A 101 -1.55 7.62 -14.92
CA ALA A 101 -0.83 7.14 -13.74
C ALA A 101 -0.46 8.25 -12.73
N VAL A 102 -1.17 9.37 -12.77
CA VAL A 102 -1.10 10.45 -11.78
C VAL A 102 -2.45 10.54 -11.06
N GLU A 103 -2.43 10.79 -9.76
CA GLU A 103 -3.66 10.91 -9.00
C GLU A 103 -4.45 12.18 -9.33
N ASP A 104 -5.69 12.00 -9.78
CA ASP A 104 -6.67 13.07 -10.00
C ASP A 104 -7.47 13.36 -8.75
N LEU A 105 -7.74 12.33 -7.95
CA LEU A 105 -8.50 12.41 -6.71
C LEU A 105 -7.73 11.75 -5.56
N VAL A 106 -7.92 12.29 -4.36
CA VAL A 106 -7.43 11.66 -3.13
C VAL A 106 -8.52 11.60 -2.08
N PHE A 107 -8.45 10.53 -1.30
CA PHE A 107 -9.09 10.38 -0.01
C PHE A 107 -8.01 10.47 1.04
N GLN A 108 -8.07 11.47 1.90
CA GLN A 108 -7.11 11.66 2.98
C GLN A 108 -7.74 11.34 4.32
N ILE A 109 -7.16 10.40 5.03
CA ILE A 109 -7.69 9.88 6.28
C ILE A 109 -6.70 10.17 7.39
N THR A 110 -7.20 10.79 8.45
CA THR A 110 -6.42 11.13 9.64
C THR A 110 -7.13 10.69 10.90
N PHE A 111 -6.35 10.44 11.95
CA PHE A 111 -6.87 9.98 13.22
C PHE A 111 -6.45 10.91 14.36
N THR A 112 -7.26 10.99 15.39
CA THR A 112 -6.99 11.69 16.64
C THR A 112 -7.45 10.85 17.83
N GLY A 113 -6.90 11.10 19.02
CA GLY A 113 -7.27 10.38 20.24
C GLY A 113 -6.38 9.17 20.53
N ALA A 114 -6.54 8.65 21.71
CA ALA A 114 -5.80 7.50 22.23
C ALA A 114 -6.52 6.17 21.95
N ALA A 115 -5.85 5.05 22.25
CA ALA A 115 -6.43 3.71 22.15
C ALA A 115 -7.80 3.62 22.81
N GLY A 116 -8.75 2.97 22.14
CA GLY A 116 -10.15 2.84 22.57
C GLY A 116 -11.02 4.09 22.36
N HIS A 117 -10.43 5.24 22.04
CA HIS A 117 -11.12 6.53 21.87
C HIS A 117 -10.71 7.27 20.60
N GLN A 118 -10.15 6.58 19.62
CA GLN A 118 -9.77 7.21 18.37
C GLN A 118 -10.98 7.68 17.56
N ARG A 119 -10.79 8.78 16.88
CA ARG A 119 -11.72 9.34 15.91
C ARG A 119 -11.02 9.44 14.56
N VAL A 120 -11.74 9.09 13.53
CA VAL A 120 -11.31 9.21 12.13
C VAL A 120 -11.91 10.47 11.51
N THR A 121 -11.15 11.08 10.60
CA THR A 121 -11.62 12.14 9.72
C THR A 121 -11.21 11.82 8.29
N LEU A 122 -12.18 11.84 7.38
CA LEU A 122 -12.01 11.69 5.94
C LEU A 122 -12.19 13.05 5.26
N HIS A 123 -11.22 13.40 4.40
CA HIS A 123 -11.34 14.46 3.41
C HIS A 123 -11.29 13.83 2.01
N GLY A 124 -12.30 14.04 1.22
CA GLY A 124 -12.35 13.49 -0.14
C GLY A 124 -13.68 12.81 -0.52
N PRO A 125 -13.85 12.45 -1.82
CA PRO A 125 -12.84 12.64 -2.88
C PRO A 125 -12.61 14.13 -3.20
N VAL A 126 -11.35 14.51 -3.32
CA VAL A 126 -10.95 15.87 -3.70
C VAL A 126 -9.71 15.82 -4.59
N LYS A 127 -9.51 16.89 -5.37
CA LYS A 127 -8.26 17.05 -6.13
C LYS A 127 -7.09 17.22 -5.14
N PRO A 128 -5.97 16.51 -5.33
CA PRO A 128 -4.80 16.66 -4.47
C PRO A 128 -4.15 18.04 -4.64
N ASN A 129 -3.55 18.58 -3.57
CA ASN A 129 -2.73 19.79 -3.64
C ASN A 129 -1.36 19.52 -4.28
N THR A 130 -0.85 18.30 -4.11
CA THR A 130 0.40 17.82 -4.68
C THR A 130 0.21 16.38 -5.15
N THR A 131 0.92 15.98 -6.20
CA THR A 131 0.93 14.63 -6.73
C THR A 131 2.27 13.94 -6.46
N GLY A 132 2.28 12.60 -6.54
CA GLY A 132 3.49 11.80 -6.34
C GLY A 132 3.83 11.53 -4.87
N PRO A 133 5.14 11.41 -4.52
CA PRO A 133 5.56 10.93 -3.20
C PRO A 133 5.46 11.97 -2.07
N THR A 134 5.37 13.25 -2.40
CA THR A 134 5.22 14.31 -1.40
C THR A 134 3.74 14.68 -1.27
N ASN A 135 3.19 14.46 -0.09
CA ASN A 135 1.77 14.68 0.17
C ASN A 135 1.57 15.86 1.12
N THR A 136 0.56 16.68 0.84
CA THR A 136 0.10 17.74 1.73
C THR A 136 -1.37 17.53 2.06
N LEU A 137 -1.76 17.87 3.29
CA LEU A 137 -3.17 17.82 3.66
C LEU A 137 -3.98 18.77 2.79
N VAL A 138 -5.05 18.26 2.21
CA VAL A 138 -6.04 19.08 1.53
C VAL A 138 -6.82 19.86 2.60
N GLY A 139 -6.92 21.14 2.43
CA GLY A 139 -7.79 21.99 3.26
C GLY A 139 -9.26 21.79 2.90
N GLY A 140 -10.15 22.35 3.69
CA GLY A 140 -11.56 22.44 3.38
C GLY A 140 -12.48 21.54 4.20
N LYS A 141 -13.71 21.36 3.71
CA LYS A 141 -14.78 20.65 4.42
C LYS A 141 -14.43 19.16 4.60
N LYS A 142 -14.58 18.67 5.82
CA LYS A 142 -14.55 17.22 6.11
C LYS A 142 -15.73 16.57 5.45
N THR A 143 -15.49 15.45 4.78
CA THR A 143 -16.56 14.64 4.21
C THR A 143 -17.27 13.84 5.29
N VAL A 144 -16.49 13.13 6.11
CA VAL A 144 -17.00 12.28 7.22
C VAL A 144 -16.06 12.39 8.41
N SER A 145 -16.60 12.41 9.62
CA SER A 145 -15.79 12.30 10.84
C SER A 145 -16.59 11.66 11.97
N GLY A 146 -15.96 10.77 12.72
CA GLY A 146 -16.61 10.09 13.84
C GLY A 146 -15.69 9.13 14.58
N PRO A 147 -16.19 8.35 15.52
CA PRO A 147 -15.41 7.34 16.23
C PRO A 147 -15.01 6.21 15.28
N VAL A 148 -13.84 5.59 15.53
CA VAL A 148 -13.46 4.32 14.90
C VAL A 148 -14.43 3.20 15.30
N ASN A 149 -14.37 2.06 14.59
CA ASN A 149 -15.26 0.91 14.78
C ASN A 149 -16.76 1.24 14.58
N THR A 150 -17.05 2.28 13.82
CA THR A 150 -18.43 2.72 13.54
C THR A 150 -18.55 3.01 12.05
N VAL A 151 -19.66 2.57 11.44
CA VAL A 151 -19.99 2.98 10.07
C VAL A 151 -20.52 4.41 10.12
N LEU A 152 -19.82 5.30 9.46
CA LEU A 152 -20.11 6.73 9.38
C LEU A 152 -20.61 7.07 7.97
N GLY A 153 -21.54 8.01 7.85
CA GLY A 153 -22.07 8.44 6.56
C GLY A 153 -22.07 9.95 6.39
N SER A 154 -22.04 10.40 5.14
CA SER A 154 -22.20 11.80 4.74
C SER A 154 -23.49 12.02 3.93
N SER A 155 -23.91 13.29 3.82
CA SER A 155 -25.03 13.69 2.98
C SER A 155 -24.82 13.38 1.48
N ASP A 156 -23.54 13.28 1.06
CA ASP A 156 -23.15 13.00 -0.33
C ASP A 156 -23.09 11.48 -0.62
N GLY A 157 -23.57 10.67 0.33
CA GLY A 157 -23.64 9.22 0.20
C GLY A 157 -22.31 8.49 0.38
N VAL A 158 -21.25 9.15 0.84
CA VAL A 158 -19.99 8.51 1.21
C VAL A 158 -20.14 7.87 2.58
N GLN A 159 -19.77 6.59 2.69
CA GLN A 159 -19.70 5.86 3.96
C GLN A 159 -18.24 5.55 4.28
N LEU A 160 -17.89 5.58 5.55
CA LEU A 160 -16.55 5.29 6.06
C LEU A 160 -16.64 4.35 7.24
N PHE A 161 -15.82 3.33 7.24
CA PHE A 161 -15.47 2.54 8.41
C PHE A 161 -13.95 2.58 8.59
N ALA A 162 -13.48 2.69 9.82
CA ALA A 162 -12.07 2.48 10.17
C ALA A 162 -11.96 1.69 11.46
N GLY A 163 -11.21 0.61 11.46
CA GLY A 163 -11.05 -0.27 12.62
C GLY A 163 -10.54 -1.66 12.24
N PRO A 164 -10.31 -2.54 13.23
CA PRO A 164 -9.84 -3.88 12.97
C PRO A 164 -10.88 -4.71 12.22
N ARG A 165 -10.39 -5.52 11.30
CA ARG A 165 -11.14 -6.55 10.56
C ARG A 165 -10.29 -7.80 10.46
N ASP A 166 -10.94 -8.96 10.24
CA ASP A 166 -10.22 -10.14 9.79
C ASP A 166 -9.40 -9.78 8.56
N ASP A 167 -8.15 -10.20 8.53
CA ASP A 167 -7.28 -9.97 7.38
C ASP A 167 -7.87 -10.68 6.15
N PRO A 168 -8.26 -9.94 5.09
CA PRO A 168 -8.88 -10.53 3.92
C PRO A 168 -7.87 -11.17 2.97
N PHE A 169 -6.57 -11.00 3.19
CA PHE A 169 -5.53 -11.58 2.37
C PHE A 169 -5.51 -13.10 2.52
N PHE A 170 -5.63 -13.80 1.40
CA PHE A 170 -5.65 -15.26 1.37
C PHE A 170 -4.46 -15.78 0.58
N ILE A 171 -3.44 -16.26 1.28
CA ILE A 171 -2.26 -16.86 0.67
C ILE A 171 -1.71 -18.01 1.51
N ASP A 172 -1.19 -19.03 0.82
CA ASP A 172 -0.35 -20.04 1.42
C ASP A 172 1.12 -19.56 1.45
N LEU A 173 1.43 -18.69 2.43
CA LEU A 173 2.75 -18.07 2.55
C LEU A 173 3.86 -19.10 2.78
N GLU A 174 3.60 -20.16 3.52
CA GLU A 174 4.60 -21.21 3.70
C GLU A 174 4.98 -21.83 2.36
N GLN A 175 3.99 -22.19 1.55
CA GLN A 175 4.24 -22.78 0.24
C GLN A 175 4.87 -21.77 -0.73
N PHE A 176 4.45 -20.50 -0.66
CA PHE A 176 5.06 -19.42 -1.44
C PHE A 176 6.56 -19.32 -1.19
N PHE A 177 6.99 -19.28 0.09
CA PHE A 177 8.41 -19.20 0.41
C PHE A 177 9.18 -20.51 0.20
N ARG A 178 8.49 -21.65 0.04
CA ARG A 178 9.12 -22.89 -0.45
C ARG A 178 9.42 -22.84 -1.94
N ILE A 179 8.65 -22.05 -2.70
CA ILE A 179 8.88 -21.80 -4.14
C ILE A 179 9.95 -20.73 -4.34
N VAL A 180 9.87 -19.62 -3.60
CA VAL A 180 10.74 -18.44 -3.73
C VAL A 180 11.41 -18.08 -2.37
N PRO A 181 12.34 -18.91 -1.89
CA PRO A 181 12.90 -18.80 -0.54
C PRO A 181 13.76 -17.55 -0.32
N ASP A 182 14.19 -16.86 -1.37
CA ASP A 182 14.90 -15.60 -1.32
C ASP A 182 14.00 -14.39 -0.93
N ARG A 183 12.68 -14.62 -0.88
CA ARG A 183 11.68 -13.63 -0.46
C ARG A 183 11.20 -13.81 0.98
N LYS A 184 11.57 -14.91 1.65
CA LYS A 184 11.11 -15.18 3.01
C LYS A 184 11.57 -14.10 4.00
N PRO A 185 10.78 -13.83 5.06
CA PRO A 185 11.15 -12.87 6.09
C PRO A 185 12.45 -13.29 6.79
N VAL A 186 13.15 -12.34 7.38
CA VAL A 186 14.40 -12.58 8.11
C VAL A 186 14.16 -13.03 9.55
N THR A 187 12.95 -12.85 10.08
CA THR A 187 12.54 -13.22 11.44
C THR A 187 11.23 -14.03 11.43
N GLY A 188 10.89 -14.60 12.58
CA GLY A 188 9.65 -15.36 12.74
C GLY A 188 9.69 -16.78 12.17
N PRO A 189 8.58 -17.53 12.25
CA PRO A 189 8.53 -18.95 11.86
C PRO A 189 8.91 -19.21 10.39
N LEU A 190 8.49 -18.33 9.48
CA LEU A 190 8.76 -18.50 8.05
C LEU A 190 10.24 -18.28 7.69
N SER A 191 11.02 -17.58 8.54
CA SER A 191 12.47 -17.44 8.35
C SER A 191 13.21 -18.78 8.43
N GLN A 192 12.64 -19.75 9.13
CA GLN A 192 13.22 -21.10 9.33
C GLN A 192 13.06 -22.03 8.13
N LEU A 193 12.29 -21.63 7.13
CA LEU A 193 12.15 -22.40 5.89
C LEU A 193 13.50 -22.50 5.16
N PRO A 194 13.72 -23.56 4.35
CA PRO A 194 14.95 -23.72 3.58
C PRO A 194 15.28 -22.51 2.71
N SER A 195 16.57 -22.23 2.51
CA SER A 195 17.04 -21.13 1.66
C SER A 195 17.16 -21.51 0.18
N THR A 196 16.85 -22.76 -0.15
CA THR A 196 16.77 -23.26 -1.52
C THR A 196 15.33 -23.69 -1.82
N PRO A 197 14.85 -23.59 -3.07
CA PRO A 197 13.51 -24.04 -3.42
C PRO A 197 13.27 -25.51 -3.05
N THR A 198 12.16 -25.76 -2.37
CA THR A 198 11.70 -27.10 -1.99
C THR A 198 10.32 -27.44 -2.60
N ALA A 199 9.75 -26.50 -3.35
CA ALA A 199 8.53 -26.70 -4.12
C ALA A 199 8.63 -25.92 -5.44
N THR A 200 7.88 -26.39 -6.45
CA THR A 200 7.82 -25.77 -7.79
C THR A 200 6.45 -25.19 -8.12
N SER A 201 5.44 -25.42 -7.26
CA SER A 201 4.07 -24.94 -7.46
C SER A 201 3.36 -24.80 -6.12
N PHE A 202 2.25 -24.06 -6.13
CA PHE A 202 1.33 -24.01 -5.00
C PHE A 202 0.70 -25.39 -4.73
N ARG A 203 0.20 -25.57 -3.51
CA ARG A 203 -0.55 -26.79 -3.14
C ARG A 203 -1.81 -26.91 -4.01
N ALA A 204 -2.25 -28.14 -4.22
CA ALA A 204 -3.48 -28.39 -4.96
C ALA A 204 -4.70 -27.75 -4.28
N ALA A 205 -5.76 -27.54 -5.04
CA ALA A 205 -7.01 -27.00 -4.52
C ALA A 205 -7.50 -27.83 -3.30
N GLY A 206 -7.90 -27.16 -2.25
CA GLY A 206 -8.30 -27.77 -0.98
C GLY A 206 -7.14 -28.19 -0.06
N GLN A 207 -5.89 -28.02 -0.49
CA GLN A 207 -4.69 -28.31 0.32
C GLN A 207 -3.94 -27.03 0.72
N ALA A 208 -4.30 -25.88 0.15
CA ALA A 208 -3.69 -24.62 0.50
C ALA A 208 -4.05 -24.20 1.93
N LEU A 209 -3.06 -23.63 2.61
CA LEU A 209 -3.22 -23.14 3.97
C LEU A 209 -3.35 -21.62 3.94
N ASP A 210 -4.43 -21.13 4.49
CA ASP A 210 -4.58 -19.69 4.75
C ASP A 210 -3.70 -19.31 5.94
N TYR A 211 -2.56 -18.70 5.64
CA TYR A 211 -1.57 -18.36 6.67
C TYR A 211 -2.03 -17.23 7.59
N VAL A 212 -2.82 -16.31 7.07
CA VAL A 212 -3.30 -15.14 7.84
C VAL A 212 -4.62 -15.38 8.54
N ARG A 213 -5.19 -16.59 8.40
CA ARG A 213 -6.42 -16.98 9.06
C ARG A 213 -6.35 -16.74 10.57
N GLY A 214 -7.26 -15.92 11.07
CA GLY A 214 -7.37 -15.60 12.50
C GLY A 214 -6.44 -14.46 12.93
N PHE A 215 -5.76 -13.80 11.98
CA PHE A 215 -5.16 -12.49 12.19
C PHE A 215 -6.12 -11.40 11.75
N ASN A 216 -5.85 -10.19 12.22
CA ASN A 216 -6.57 -8.99 11.83
C ASN A 216 -5.63 -8.02 11.12
N ASP A 217 -6.22 -7.13 10.34
CA ASP A 217 -5.62 -5.89 9.87
C ASP A 217 -6.33 -4.68 10.46
N MET A 218 -5.78 -3.49 10.26
CA MET A 218 -6.45 -2.22 10.53
C MET A 218 -6.99 -1.68 9.22
N ALA A 219 -8.26 -1.98 8.95
CA ALA A 219 -8.91 -1.62 7.69
C ALA A 219 -9.49 -0.20 7.71
N ILE A 220 -9.29 0.52 6.60
CA ILE A 220 -10.01 1.75 6.26
C ILE A 220 -10.87 1.42 5.04
N VAL A 221 -12.19 1.47 5.20
CA VAL A 221 -13.16 1.09 4.16
C VAL A 221 -14.00 2.30 3.81
N ILE A 222 -14.03 2.65 2.53
CA ILE A 222 -14.84 3.74 1.98
C ILE A 222 -15.80 3.16 0.94
N GLU A 223 -17.10 3.34 1.14
CA GLU A 223 -18.11 3.01 0.15
C GLU A 223 -18.76 4.31 -0.35
N LEU A 224 -18.83 4.48 -1.67
CA LEU A 224 -19.31 5.73 -2.27
C LEU A 224 -20.00 5.48 -3.62
N PRO A 225 -20.84 6.43 -4.12
CA PRO A 225 -21.33 6.39 -5.48
C PRO A 225 -20.17 6.33 -6.48
N THR A 226 -20.18 5.36 -7.40
CA THR A 226 -19.13 5.17 -8.41
C THR A 226 -18.95 6.43 -9.26
N SER A 227 -20.03 7.21 -9.47
CA SER A 227 -19.97 8.48 -10.21
C SER A 227 -19.02 9.52 -9.61
N LEU A 228 -18.67 9.41 -8.32
CA LEU A 228 -17.70 10.31 -7.69
C LEU A 228 -16.25 9.95 -8.03
N LEU A 229 -16.01 8.74 -8.57
CA LEU A 229 -14.68 8.27 -8.96
C LEU A 229 -14.41 8.49 -10.45
N VAL A 230 -15.45 8.53 -11.26
CA VAL A 230 -15.33 8.58 -12.72
C VAL A 230 -15.46 10.03 -13.20
N ALA A 231 -14.33 10.64 -13.57
CA ALA A 231 -14.32 12.02 -14.09
C ALA A 231 -14.58 12.07 -15.61
N ASN A 232 -14.29 11.00 -16.35
CA ASN A 232 -14.39 11.00 -17.79
C ASN A 232 -15.53 10.08 -18.27
N PRO A 233 -16.67 10.63 -18.76
CA PRO A 233 -17.75 9.84 -19.34
C PRO A 233 -17.32 8.99 -20.55
N GLN A 234 -16.19 9.33 -21.19
CA GLN A 234 -15.66 8.60 -22.35
C GLN A 234 -14.88 7.34 -21.94
N HIS A 235 -14.49 7.25 -20.65
CA HIS A 235 -13.88 6.08 -20.05
C HIS A 235 -14.64 5.62 -18.80
N PRO A 236 -15.95 5.39 -18.90
CA PRO A 236 -16.76 5.03 -17.74
C PRO A 236 -16.28 3.68 -17.16
N GLY A 237 -16.12 3.65 -15.86
CA GLY A 237 -15.78 2.43 -15.13
C GLY A 237 -14.29 2.00 -15.18
N ARG A 238 -13.39 2.87 -15.64
CA ARG A 238 -11.95 2.63 -15.56
C ARG A 238 -11.30 3.71 -14.71
N PHE A 239 -10.61 3.30 -13.68
CA PHE A 239 -9.74 4.14 -12.84
C PHE A 239 -8.68 3.28 -12.18
N GLY A 240 -7.49 3.84 -11.97
CA GLY A 240 -6.43 3.27 -11.17
C GLY A 240 -6.61 3.66 -9.70
N VAL A 241 -6.26 2.75 -8.78
CA VAL A 241 -6.30 3.04 -7.33
C VAL A 241 -5.05 2.50 -6.68
N TRP A 242 -4.47 3.27 -5.76
CA TRP A 242 -3.39 2.83 -4.90
C TRP A 242 -3.47 3.48 -3.53
N GLY A 243 -2.86 2.83 -2.54
CA GLY A 243 -2.78 3.32 -1.18
C GLY A 243 -1.41 3.88 -0.86
N THR A 244 -1.35 4.86 0.02
CA THR A 244 -0.10 5.35 0.60
C THR A 244 -0.28 5.73 2.06
N THR A 245 0.79 5.51 2.83
CA THR A 245 0.98 6.13 4.14
C THR A 245 2.10 7.18 4.03
N SER A 246 2.00 8.24 4.79
CA SER A 246 3.00 9.31 4.79
C SER A 246 3.24 9.79 6.20
N ARG A 247 4.52 9.94 6.55
CA ARG A 247 4.94 10.49 7.84
C ARG A 247 5.01 12.02 7.77
N ALA A 248 4.62 12.68 8.86
CA ALA A 248 4.84 14.12 9.00
C ALA A 248 6.34 14.46 8.96
N ARG A 249 6.72 15.50 8.21
CA ARG A 249 8.10 15.97 8.20
C ARG A 249 8.38 16.78 9.46
N GLY A 250 9.50 16.52 10.10
CA GLY A 250 9.99 17.31 11.23
C GLY A 250 9.65 16.73 12.61
N ILE A 251 9.27 15.47 12.67
CA ILE A 251 9.18 14.72 13.93
C ILE A 251 10.37 13.75 14.02
#